data_b96ade8532385f66f8beb203fd867bdb
#
_entry.id   b96ade8532385f66f8beb203fd867bdb
#
_cell.length_a   1.000
_cell.length_b   1.000
_cell.length_c   1.000
_cell.angle_alpha   90.00
_cell.angle_beta   90.00
_cell.angle_gamma   90.00
#
_symmetry.space_group_name_H-M   'P 1'
#
loop_
_entity.id
_entity.type
_entity.pdbx_description
1 polymer ?
#
loop_
_entity_poly.entity_id
_entity_poly.type
_entity_poly.pdbx_seq_one_letter_code
_entity_poly.pdbx_strand_id
1 'polypeptide(L)'
;MQELAHTADMPVGQQGAGTLVMPPLDVAIERDSPEIEPVGASLTKSDFDEVMFMEELVKIRIEPLTEKNPRKIIDLYVNGKAEWVPVGRPWIMRRKYVEVLARSKPISVQTKHEQPEEALDPQNEVIRSSSAQFPFSVLQDTPRGIAWLNKIMAEG
;
A
#
# COMPACT_ATOMS: atom_id res chain seq x y z
N MET A 1 1.89 54.72 53.49
CA MET A 1 3.31 55.15 53.67
C MET A 1 4.15 54.34 52.72
N GLN A 2 4.76 55.06 51.76
CA GLN A 2 5.98 54.77 51.01
C GLN A 2 5.96 53.48 50.15
N GLU A 3 5.67 53.48 48.83
CA GLU A 3 6.52 54.05 47.75
C GLU A 3 7.99 53.61 47.78
N LEU A 4 8.38 52.74 46.87
CA LEU A 4 9.71 52.86 46.25
C LEU A 4 9.68 52.15 44.92
N ALA A 5 9.58 52.96 43.86
CA ALA A 5 9.87 52.61 42.47
C ALA A 5 11.36 52.27 42.34
N HIS A 6 11.68 51.22 41.60
CA HIS A 6 13.03 51.02 41.06
C HIS A 6 12.94 50.74 39.57
N THR A 7 13.05 51.86 38.85
CA THR A 7 13.34 51.86 37.41
C THR A 7 14.80 51.50 37.22
N ALA A 8 15.07 50.34 36.67
CA ALA A 8 16.39 49.99 36.15
C ALA A 8 16.40 50.25 34.63
N ASP A 9 17.11 51.32 34.31
CA ASP A 9 17.50 51.76 32.99
C ASP A 9 18.46 50.69 32.37
N MET A 10 18.07 50.07 31.26
CA MET A 10 18.95 49.21 30.51
C MET A 10 19.42 49.91 29.23
N PRO A 11 20.72 49.98 28.95
CA PRO A 11 21.22 50.67 27.75
C PRO A 11 20.87 49.90 26.49
N VAL A 12 20.30 50.65 25.53
CA VAL A 12 20.06 50.22 24.16
C VAL A 12 21.40 49.97 23.47
N GLY A 13 21.76 48.68 23.32
CA GLY A 13 22.88 48.25 22.50
C GLY A 13 22.53 48.47 21.02
N GLN A 14 23.21 49.37 20.38
CA GLN A 14 23.25 49.50 18.93
C GLN A 14 23.83 48.23 18.33
N GLN A 15 22.96 47.37 17.77
CA GLN A 15 23.40 46.30 16.88
C GLN A 15 23.57 46.88 15.46
N GLY A 16 24.83 46.96 15.07
CA GLY A 16 25.19 47.33 13.72
C GLY A 16 24.56 46.38 12.70
N ALA A 17 23.82 46.99 11.78
CA ALA A 17 23.29 46.31 10.59
C ALA A 17 24.48 45.87 9.72
N GLY A 18 24.96 44.65 9.95
CA GLY A 18 25.86 43.99 9.01
C GLY A 18 25.07 43.60 7.77
N THR A 19 25.20 44.39 6.74
CA THR A 19 24.71 44.06 5.42
C THR A 19 25.43 42.83 4.94
N LEU A 20 24.83 41.65 5.02
CA LEU A 20 25.31 40.42 4.36
C LEU A 20 25.20 40.66 2.87
N VAL A 21 26.30 41.11 2.27
CA VAL A 21 26.48 41.10 0.82
C VAL A 21 26.66 39.63 0.43
N MET A 22 25.59 39.00 -0.01
CA MET A 22 25.66 37.71 -0.66
C MET A 22 26.41 37.88 -2.00
N PRO A 23 27.47 37.14 -2.27
CA PRO A 23 28.07 37.15 -3.60
C PRO A 23 27.06 36.63 -4.61
N PRO A 24 27.07 37.17 -5.85
CA PRO A 24 26.18 36.68 -6.90
C PRO A 24 26.48 35.19 -7.14
N LEU A 25 25.45 34.37 -7.00
CA LEU A 25 25.49 32.95 -7.35
C LEU A 25 25.41 32.80 -8.86
N ASP A 26 26.44 33.29 -9.57
CA ASP A 26 26.70 32.89 -10.96
C ASP A 26 27.42 31.57 -10.98
N VAL A 27 26.84 30.57 -10.35
CA VAL A 27 27.14 29.18 -10.68
C VAL A 27 26.18 28.84 -11.81
N ALA A 28 26.65 29.01 -13.03
CA ALA A 28 26.08 28.35 -14.18
C ALA A 28 26.18 26.84 -13.91
N ILE A 29 25.19 26.29 -13.19
CA ILE A 29 24.97 24.86 -13.17
C ILE A 29 24.54 24.54 -14.59
N GLU A 30 25.50 24.20 -15.45
CA GLU A 30 25.23 23.42 -16.63
C GLU A 30 24.51 22.16 -16.13
N ARG A 31 23.19 22.24 -16.10
CA ARG A 31 22.34 21.08 -15.94
C ARG A 31 22.46 20.32 -17.25
N ASP A 32 23.50 19.49 -17.30
CA ASP A 32 23.49 18.32 -18.16
C ASP A 32 22.43 17.37 -17.60
N SER A 33 21.19 17.87 -17.64
CA SER A 33 20.02 17.04 -17.40
C SER A 33 19.91 16.20 -18.66
N PRO A 34 20.08 14.87 -18.58
CA PRO A 34 19.78 14.04 -19.72
C PRO A 34 18.38 14.44 -20.17
N GLU A 35 18.27 14.89 -21.42
CA GLU A 35 16.99 15.21 -22.05
C GLU A 35 16.15 13.95 -21.96
N ILE A 36 15.24 13.92 -20.96
CA ILE A 36 14.30 12.83 -20.80
C ILE A 36 13.35 12.99 -21.97
N GLU A 37 13.70 12.36 -23.08
CA GLU A 37 12.77 12.20 -24.19
C GLU A 37 11.52 11.59 -23.61
N PRO A 38 10.36 12.27 -23.69
CA PRO A 38 9.11 11.64 -23.29
C PRO A 38 8.96 10.41 -24.18
N VAL A 39 9.19 9.23 -23.60
CA VAL A 39 8.81 7.98 -24.26
C VAL A 39 7.29 8.06 -24.37
N GLY A 40 6.84 8.63 -25.47
CA GLY A 40 5.45 8.65 -25.85
C GLY A 40 5.00 7.25 -26.23
N ALA A 41 4.97 6.35 -25.22
CA ALA A 41 4.17 5.16 -25.31
C ALA A 41 2.72 5.65 -25.41
N SER A 42 2.23 5.80 -26.62
CA SER A 42 0.82 6.05 -26.87
C SER A 42 0.09 4.86 -26.28
N LEU A 43 -0.65 5.09 -25.18
CA LEU A 43 -1.53 4.08 -24.60
C LEU A 43 -2.40 3.53 -25.71
N THR A 44 -2.33 2.24 -25.93
CA THR A 44 -3.21 1.59 -26.90
C THR A 44 -4.64 1.63 -26.37
N LYS A 45 -5.61 1.54 -27.27
CA LYS A 45 -7.02 1.45 -26.88
C LYS A 45 -7.25 0.30 -25.89
N SER A 46 -6.53 -0.80 -26.06
CA SER A 46 -6.56 -1.97 -25.17
C SER A 46 -6.12 -1.62 -23.76
N ASP A 47 -5.03 -0.86 -23.60
CA ASP A 47 -4.51 -0.46 -22.28
C ASP A 47 -5.49 0.46 -21.58
N PHE A 48 -6.15 1.36 -22.33
CA PHE A 48 -7.18 2.22 -21.77
C PHE A 48 -8.40 1.43 -21.30
N ASP A 49 -8.88 0.47 -22.11
CA ASP A 49 -10.01 -0.39 -21.75
C ASP A 49 -9.70 -1.26 -20.52
N GLU A 50 -8.44 -1.67 -20.34
CA GLU A 50 -7.98 -2.41 -19.17
C GLU A 50 -7.97 -1.53 -17.91
N VAL A 51 -7.45 -0.32 -18.01
CA VAL A 51 -7.46 0.66 -16.91
C VAL A 51 -8.90 0.97 -16.49
N MET A 52 -9.80 1.22 -17.45
CA MET A 52 -11.21 1.49 -17.17
C MET A 52 -11.89 0.30 -16.50
N PHE A 53 -11.60 -0.92 -16.92
CA PHE A 53 -12.10 -2.14 -16.32
C PHE A 53 -11.65 -2.28 -14.85
N MET A 54 -10.40 -1.95 -14.54
CA MET A 54 -9.87 -2.01 -13.16
C MET A 54 -10.42 -0.90 -12.25
N GLU A 55 -10.96 0.18 -12.82
CA GLU A 55 -11.63 1.26 -12.08
C GLU A 55 -13.14 1.00 -11.87
N GLU A 56 -13.73 -0.05 -12.47
CA GLU A 56 -15.13 -0.43 -12.23
C GLU A 56 -15.38 -0.76 -10.77
N LEU A 57 -16.60 -0.40 -10.31
CA LEU A 57 -17.03 -0.65 -8.94
C LEU A 57 -17.59 -2.07 -8.79
N VAL A 58 -17.13 -2.74 -7.76
CA VAL A 58 -17.56 -4.10 -7.38
C VAL A 58 -18.05 -4.08 -5.95
N LYS A 59 -19.16 -4.74 -5.69
CA LYS A 59 -19.69 -4.90 -4.33
C LYS A 59 -19.29 -6.24 -3.76
N ILE A 60 -18.52 -6.21 -2.68
CA ILE A 60 -18.00 -7.40 -2.00
C ILE A 60 -18.37 -7.39 -0.51
N ARG A 61 -18.16 -8.53 0.13
CA ARG A 61 -18.14 -8.65 1.59
C ARG A 61 -16.94 -9.51 1.97
N ILE A 62 -16.11 -8.98 2.87
CA ILE A 62 -15.02 -9.75 3.46
C ILE A 62 -15.60 -10.53 4.63
N GLU A 63 -15.34 -11.83 4.66
CA GLU A 63 -15.82 -12.68 5.74
C GLU A 63 -14.92 -12.53 6.98
N PRO A 64 -15.52 -12.51 8.18
CA PRO A 64 -14.75 -12.43 9.41
C PRO A 64 -13.91 -13.70 9.60
N LEU A 65 -12.64 -13.52 9.92
CA LEU A 65 -11.75 -14.62 10.28
C LEU A 65 -12.10 -15.14 11.67
N THR A 66 -12.02 -16.47 11.84
CA THR A 66 -12.27 -17.13 13.13
C THR A 66 -11.03 -17.05 14.03
N GLU A 67 -10.40 -15.89 14.10
CA GLU A 67 -9.24 -15.64 14.95
C GLU A 67 -9.67 -15.12 16.32
N LYS A 68 -8.80 -15.28 17.33
CA LYS A 68 -9.05 -14.81 18.70
C LYS A 68 -9.24 -13.30 18.80
N ASN A 69 -8.69 -12.55 17.83
CA ASN A 69 -8.84 -11.08 17.72
C ASN A 69 -8.94 -10.67 16.25
N PRO A 70 -10.13 -10.83 15.63
CA PRO A 70 -10.29 -10.56 14.21
C PRO A 70 -10.17 -9.05 13.91
N ARG A 71 -9.49 -8.71 12.82
CA ARG A 71 -9.43 -7.34 12.33
C ARG A 71 -10.83 -6.88 11.92
N LYS A 72 -11.22 -5.68 12.35
CA LYS A 72 -12.51 -5.07 11.99
C LYS A 72 -12.44 -4.31 10.66
N ILE A 73 -11.26 -3.85 10.30
CA ILE A 73 -10.98 -3.08 9.08
C ILE A 73 -9.70 -3.65 8.48
N ILE A 74 -9.70 -3.77 7.16
CA ILE A 74 -8.56 -4.17 6.36
C ILE A 74 -8.16 -2.99 5.49
N ASP A 75 -6.88 -2.69 5.46
CA ASP A 75 -6.28 -1.66 4.63
C ASP A 75 -5.65 -2.31 3.38
N LEU A 76 -6.06 -1.83 2.22
CA LEU A 76 -5.58 -2.28 0.91
C LEU A 76 -4.87 -1.12 0.23
N TYR A 77 -3.73 -1.39 -0.37
CA TYR A 77 -2.91 -0.39 -1.03
C TYR A 77 -2.72 -0.72 -2.50
N VAL A 78 -3.02 0.26 -3.37
CA VAL A 78 -2.74 0.17 -4.80
C VAL A 78 -2.13 1.50 -5.25
N ASN A 79 -0.91 1.46 -5.78
CA ASN A 79 -0.21 2.65 -6.27
C ASN A 79 -0.17 3.80 -5.24
N GLY A 80 0.10 3.47 -3.96
CA GLY A 80 0.20 4.45 -2.88
C GLY A 80 -1.15 5.00 -2.36
N LYS A 81 -2.28 4.55 -2.89
CA LYS A 81 -3.62 4.89 -2.40
C LYS A 81 -4.16 3.79 -1.52
N ALA A 82 -4.62 4.17 -0.32
CA ALA A 82 -5.22 3.26 0.63
C ALA A 82 -6.75 3.21 0.47
N GLU A 83 -7.32 2.01 0.60
CA GLU A 83 -8.76 1.77 0.76
C GLU A 83 -8.98 0.98 2.04
N TRP A 84 -9.83 1.49 2.93
CA TRP A 84 -10.17 0.83 4.19
C TRP A 84 -11.49 0.11 4.09
N VAL A 85 -11.45 -1.20 4.19
CA VAL A 85 -12.59 -2.06 3.97
C VAL A 85 -13.06 -2.66 5.29
N PRO A 86 -14.32 -2.43 5.71
CA PRO A 86 -14.86 -3.05 6.91
C PRO A 86 -15.12 -4.55 6.69
N VAL A 87 -14.74 -5.37 7.67
CA VAL A 87 -14.99 -6.81 7.66
C VAL A 87 -16.42 -7.11 8.07
N GLY A 88 -17.03 -8.11 7.45
CA GLY A 88 -18.38 -8.59 7.76
C GLY A 88 -19.51 -7.74 7.20
N ARG A 89 -19.21 -6.65 6.49
CA ARG A 89 -20.23 -5.75 5.90
C ARG A 89 -20.07 -5.66 4.39
N PRO A 90 -21.16 -5.49 3.62
CA PRO A 90 -21.07 -5.18 2.20
C PRO A 90 -20.33 -3.85 1.98
N TRP A 91 -19.37 -3.86 1.07
CA TRP A 91 -18.58 -2.68 0.71
C TRP A 91 -18.46 -2.57 -0.79
N ILE A 92 -18.43 -1.33 -1.31
CA ILE A 92 -18.27 -1.06 -2.74
C ILE A 92 -16.85 -0.50 -2.91
N MET A 93 -16.06 -1.15 -3.75
CA MET A 93 -14.70 -0.74 -4.04
C MET A 93 -14.38 -0.93 -5.52
N ARG A 94 -13.25 -0.36 -5.96
CA ARG A 94 -12.77 -0.54 -7.32
C ARG A 94 -12.15 -1.92 -7.50
N ARG A 95 -12.32 -2.50 -8.70
CA ARG A 95 -11.84 -3.85 -9.04
C ARG A 95 -10.36 -4.08 -8.75
N LYS A 96 -9.50 -3.08 -8.94
CA LYS A 96 -8.07 -3.16 -8.60
C LYS A 96 -7.78 -3.55 -7.14
N TYR A 97 -8.63 -3.15 -6.19
CA TYR A 97 -8.47 -3.58 -4.79
C TYR A 97 -8.99 -5.00 -4.56
N VAL A 98 -10.00 -5.42 -5.33
CA VAL A 98 -10.47 -6.81 -5.33
C VAL A 98 -9.37 -7.76 -5.84
N GLU A 99 -8.58 -7.32 -6.82
CA GLU A 99 -7.41 -8.06 -7.28
C GLU A 99 -6.38 -8.29 -6.16
N VAL A 100 -6.07 -7.25 -5.38
CA VAL A 100 -5.15 -7.37 -4.24
C VAL A 100 -5.65 -8.39 -3.23
N LEU A 101 -6.95 -8.38 -2.92
CA LEU A 101 -7.55 -9.39 -2.04
C LEU A 101 -7.45 -10.80 -2.61
N ALA A 102 -7.74 -10.97 -3.90
CA ALA A 102 -7.70 -12.27 -4.58
C ALA A 102 -6.29 -12.86 -4.63
N ARG A 103 -5.27 -12.01 -4.82
CA ARG A 103 -3.86 -12.41 -4.86
C ARG A 103 -3.22 -12.51 -3.48
N SER A 104 -3.88 -12.06 -2.43
CA SER A 104 -3.37 -12.11 -1.04
C SER A 104 -3.52 -13.53 -0.47
N LYS A 105 -2.55 -14.39 -0.80
CA LYS A 105 -2.50 -15.79 -0.37
C LYS A 105 -1.21 -16.04 0.41
N PRO A 106 -1.20 -16.06 1.76
CA PRO A 106 -0.04 -16.47 2.52
C PRO A 106 0.25 -17.95 2.25
N ILE A 107 1.51 -18.25 2.04
CA ILE A 107 1.99 -19.62 1.91
C ILE A 107 2.40 -20.08 3.31
N SER A 108 1.70 -21.07 3.83
CA SER A 108 2.11 -21.78 5.05
C SER A 108 2.99 -22.96 4.66
N VAL A 109 4.17 -23.02 5.25
CA VAL A 109 5.11 -24.13 5.06
C VAL A 109 5.19 -24.89 6.38
N GLN A 110 4.77 -26.15 6.37
CA GLN A 110 4.89 -27.06 7.51
C GLN A 110 5.89 -28.17 7.14
N THR A 111 6.89 -28.35 7.99
CA THR A 111 7.83 -29.47 7.85
C THR A 111 7.37 -30.59 8.79
N LYS A 112 6.95 -31.69 8.22
CA LYS A 112 6.61 -32.88 8.96
C LYS A 112 7.85 -33.75 9.08
N HIS A 113 8.32 -33.95 10.30
CA HIS A 113 9.41 -34.88 10.58
C HIS A 113 8.78 -36.26 10.75
N GLU A 114 8.89 -37.10 9.74
CA GLU A 114 8.62 -38.52 9.89
C GLU A 114 9.94 -39.19 10.26
N GLN A 115 10.04 -39.68 11.49
CA GLN A 115 11.09 -40.62 11.89
C GLN A 115 10.46 -42.02 11.86
N PRO A 116 10.62 -42.80 10.79
CA PRO A 116 10.37 -44.20 10.84
C PRO A 116 11.47 -44.81 11.74
N GLU A 117 11.11 -45.64 12.72
CA GLU A 117 12.04 -46.26 13.69
C GLU A 117 13.18 -47.02 13.05
N GLU A 118 13.16 -47.31 11.75
CA GLU A 118 14.14 -48.12 11.02
C GLU A 118 14.85 -47.37 9.86
N ALA A 119 14.59 -46.08 9.62
CA ALA A 119 15.25 -45.37 8.55
C ALA A 119 16.52 -44.63 9.01
N LEU A 120 17.61 -44.96 8.34
CA LEU A 120 18.93 -44.33 8.56
C LEU A 120 18.98 -42.84 8.18
N ASP A 121 18.03 -42.36 7.35
CA ASP A 121 17.92 -40.96 6.96
C ASP A 121 16.53 -40.41 7.30
N PRO A 122 16.44 -39.33 8.10
CA PRO A 122 15.18 -38.66 8.39
C PRO A 122 14.64 -38.01 7.09
N GLN A 123 13.52 -38.49 6.57
CA GLN A 123 12.83 -37.85 5.46
C GLN A 123 11.98 -36.70 6.00
N ASN A 124 12.34 -35.50 5.59
CA ASN A 124 11.56 -34.29 5.89
C ASN A 124 10.57 -34.04 4.77
N GLU A 125 9.29 -34.27 5.03
CA GLU A 125 8.23 -33.87 4.09
C GLU A 125 7.87 -32.39 4.29
N VAL A 126 8.00 -31.60 3.23
CA VAL A 126 7.63 -30.19 3.22
C VAL A 126 6.24 -30.03 2.63
N ILE A 127 5.25 -29.82 3.49
CA ILE A 127 3.88 -29.57 3.08
C ILE A 127 3.69 -28.07 2.90
N ARG A 128 3.35 -27.65 1.68
CA ARG A 128 3.00 -26.28 1.36
C ARG A 128 1.49 -26.17 1.21
N SER A 129 0.87 -25.27 1.97
CA SER A 129 -0.53 -24.93 1.81
C SER A 129 -0.68 -23.42 1.58
N SER A 130 -1.52 -23.05 0.64
CA SER A 130 -1.91 -21.66 0.42
C SER A 130 -3.39 -21.51 0.67
N SER A 131 -3.78 -20.44 1.36
CA SER A 131 -5.17 -20.09 1.63
C SER A 131 -5.36 -18.59 1.40
N ALA A 132 -6.58 -18.15 1.11
CA ALA A 132 -6.85 -16.73 1.04
C ALA A 132 -6.61 -16.08 2.40
N GLN A 133 -5.80 -15.02 2.46
CA GLN A 133 -5.55 -14.27 3.68
C GLN A 133 -6.84 -13.62 4.22
N PHE A 134 -7.64 -13.11 3.30
CA PHE A 134 -8.93 -12.49 3.60
C PHE A 134 -9.99 -13.13 2.69
N PRO A 135 -10.73 -14.14 3.16
CA PRO A 135 -11.81 -14.72 2.38
C PRO A 135 -12.90 -13.67 2.15
N PHE A 136 -13.38 -13.56 0.93
CA PHE A 136 -14.42 -12.61 0.56
C PHE A 136 -15.42 -13.21 -0.41
N SER A 137 -16.63 -12.67 -0.42
CA SER A 137 -17.68 -13.02 -1.36
C SER A 137 -18.03 -11.81 -2.24
N VAL A 138 -18.22 -12.04 -3.54
CA VAL A 138 -18.68 -11.02 -4.48
C VAL A 138 -20.21 -11.02 -4.46
N LEU A 139 -20.79 -9.88 -4.09
CA LEU A 139 -22.24 -9.70 -4.00
C LEU A 139 -22.84 -9.17 -5.31
N GLN A 140 -22.09 -8.30 -6.01
CA GLN A 140 -22.51 -7.71 -7.27
C GLN A 140 -21.31 -7.37 -8.11
N ASP A 141 -21.27 -7.91 -9.33
CA ASP A 141 -20.24 -7.63 -10.35
C ASP A 141 -20.82 -7.89 -11.74
N THR A 142 -20.09 -7.43 -12.77
CA THR A 142 -20.40 -7.72 -14.17
C THR A 142 -20.03 -9.17 -14.53
N PRO A 143 -20.68 -9.80 -15.53
CA PRO A 143 -20.29 -11.16 -15.97
C PRO A 143 -18.82 -11.26 -16.39
N ARG A 144 -18.28 -10.21 -17.03
CA ARG A 144 -16.86 -10.09 -17.38
C ARG A 144 -15.98 -10.08 -16.13
N GLY A 145 -16.40 -9.35 -15.09
CA GLY A 145 -15.68 -9.25 -13.81
C GLY A 145 -15.63 -10.59 -13.08
N ILE A 146 -16.74 -11.32 -13.04
CA ILE A 146 -16.80 -12.64 -12.41
C ILE A 146 -15.88 -13.63 -13.14
N ALA A 147 -15.90 -13.66 -14.48
CA ALA A 147 -15.02 -14.52 -15.28
C ALA A 147 -13.53 -14.18 -15.05
N TRP A 148 -13.19 -12.89 -14.99
CA TRP A 148 -11.85 -12.41 -14.70
C TRP A 148 -11.39 -12.82 -13.29
N LEU A 149 -12.25 -12.65 -12.28
CA LEU A 149 -11.92 -13.02 -10.89
C LEU A 149 -11.66 -14.52 -10.76
N ASN A 150 -12.52 -15.35 -11.36
CA ASN A 150 -12.34 -16.80 -11.38
C ASN A 150 -10.98 -17.22 -11.99
N LYS A 151 -10.56 -16.52 -13.05
CA LYS A 151 -9.24 -16.75 -13.66
C LYS A 151 -8.12 -16.44 -12.69
N ILE A 152 -8.15 -15.27 -12.02
CA ILE A 152 -7.13 -14.86 -11.03
C ILE A 152 -7.10 -15.83 -9.85
N MET A 153 -8.25 -16.25 -9.36
CA MET A 153 -8.32 -17.20 -8.24
C MET A 153 -7.74 -18.58 -8.60
N ALA A 154 -7.78 -18.96 -9.88
CA ALA A 154 -7.22 -20.23 -10.39
C ALA A 154 -5.70 -20.15 -10.66
N GLU A 155 -5.14 -18.96 -10.90
CA GLU A 155 -3.71 -18.75 -11.17
C GLU A 155 -2.82 -18.83 -9.92
N GLY A 156 -3.39 -18.85 -8.71
CA GLY A 156 -2.67 -18.73 -7.44
C GLY A 156 -2.51 -20.00 -6.64
#